data_dee266cc42b2c63c4196d70f92d1f03f
#
_entry.id   dee266cc42b2c63c4196d70f92d1f03f
#
_cell.length_a   1.000
_cell.length_b   1.000
_cell.length_c   1.000
_cell.angle_alpha   90.00
_cell.angle_beta   90.00
_cell.angle_gamma   90.00
#
_symmetry.space_group_name_H-M   'P 1'
#
loop_
_entity.id
_entity.type
_entity.pdbx_description
1 polymer ?
#
loop_
_entity_poly.entity_id
_entity_poly.type
_entity_poly.pdbx_seq_one_letter_code
_entity_poly.pdbx_strand_id
1 'polypeptide(L)'
;MRVFLDTNVLVSAFASRGLCADLLELVLLEHDLVSGQSVLREFTKALREKVKLPAARSAEIVDFVSGEATQVIGTAEPADAKVDPDDARVLGEALAGHAELFVTGDTALLKLATVNGLRIVSPRQFWETLHAREK
;
A
#
# COMPACT_ATOMS: atom_id res chain seq x y z
N MET A 1 7.02 -11.87 -3.36
CA MET A 1 5.63 -11.50 -3.70
C MET A 1 5.54 -10.06 -4.14
N ARG A 2 4.57 -9.75 -4.96
CA ARG A 2 4.24 -8.37 -5.33
C ARG A 2 3.20 -7.85 -4.35
N VAL A 3 3.56 -6.82 -3.60
CA VAL A 3 2.76 -6.31 -2.49
C VAL A 3 2.43 -4.83 -2.72
N PHE A 4 1.15 -4.49 -2.62
CA PHE A 4 0.67 -3.11 -2.71
C PHE A 4 0.32 -2.63 -1.30
N LEU A 5 0.97 -1.55 -0.87
CA LEU A 5 0.72 -0.96 0.44
C LEU A 5 -0.19 0.27 0.28
N ASP A 6 -1.33 0.25 0.95
CA ASP A 6 -2.27 1.37 0.91
C ASP A 6 -1.67 2.61 1.61
N THR A 7 -2.21 3.77 1.31
CA THR A 7 -1.71 5.06 1.83
C THR A 7 -1.54 5.06 3.35
N ASN A 8 -2.54 4.56 4.09
CA ASN A 8 -2.48 4.56 5.56
C ASN A 8 -1.30 3.72 6.09
N VAL A 9 -0.96 2.64 5.41
CA VAL A 9 0.17 1.78 5.79
C VAL A 9 1.50 2.50 5.53
N LEU A 10 1.62 3.15 4.36
CA LEU A 10 2.82 3.94 4.03
C LEU A 10 3.00 5.09 5.02
N VAL A 11 1.94 5.82 5.33
CA VAL A 11 2.00 6.93 6.28
C VAL A 11 2.48 6.43 7.65
N SER A 12 1.90 5.33 8.14
CA SER A 12 2.29 4.76 9.43
C SER A 12 3.74 4.31 9.45
N ALA A 13 4.25 3.80 8.32
CA ALA A 13 5.63 3.34 8.22
C ALA A 13 6.65 4.48 8.43
N PHE A 14 6.30 5.70 8.02
CA PHE A 14 7.19 6.86 8.16
C PHE A 14 6.84 7.76 9.34
N ALA A 15 5.62 7.71 9.85
CA ALA A 15 5.17 8.56 10.95
C ALA A 15 5.57 8.02 12.32
N SER A 16 5.77 6.71 12.44
CA SER A 16 6.09 6.09 13.72
C SER A 16 6.90 4.82 13.53
N ARG A 17 7.56 4.39 14.59
CA ARG A 17 8.20 3.06 14.63
C ARG A 17 7.14 2.05 15.00
N GLY A 18 7.16 0.90 14.37
CA GLY A 18 6.20 -0.16 14.67
C GLY A 18 6.02 -1.11 13.52
N LEU A 19 4.89 -1.80 13.53
CA LEU A 19 4.61 -2.86 12.59
C LEU A 19 4.69 -2.42 11.12
N CYS A 20 4.10 -1.28 10.79
CA CYS A 20 4.11 -0.81 9.39
C CYS A 20 5.52 -0.47 8.91
N ALA A 21 6.36 0.11 9.78
CA ALA A 21 7.75 0.39 9.44
C ALA A 21 8.52 -0.91 9.18
N ASP A 22 8.32 -1.91 10.03
CA ASP A 22 8.97 -3.22 9.88
C ASP A 22 8.50 -3.93 8.61
N LEU A 23 7.21 -3.85 8.30
CA LEU A 23 6.67 -4.45 7.08
C LEU A 23 7.22 -3.79 5.82
N LEU A 24 7.30 -2.46 5.80
CA LEU A 24 7.87 -1.75 4.65
C LEU A 24 9.33 -2.21 4.43
N GLU A 25 10.11 -2.30 5.49
CA GLU A 25 11.50 -2.77 5.40
C GLU A 25 11.56 -4.17 4.79
N LEU A 26 10.74 -5.10 5.27
CA LEU A 26 10.70 -6.47 4.73
C LEU A 26 10.30 -6.50 3.26
N VAL A 27 9.30 -5.70 2.87
CA VAL A 27 8.87 -5.63 1.47
C VAL A 27 10.00 -5.11 0.59
N LEU A 28 10.70 -4.07 1.02
CA LEU A 28 11.79 -3.51 0.25
C LEU A 28 12.98 -4.47 0.12
N LEU A 29 13.24 -5.28 1.13
CA LEU A 29 14.37 -6.21 1.14
C LEU A 29 14.08 -7.54 0.45
N GLU A 30 12.86 -8.06 0.57
CA GLU A 30 12.55 -9.44 0.19
C GLU A 30 11.41 -9.62 -0.79
N HIS A 31 10.67 -8.55 -1.09
CA HIS A 31 9.50 -8.60 -1.95
C HIS A 31 9.53 -7.46 -2.95
N ASP A 32 8.53 -7.38 -3.81
CA ASP A 32 8.38 -6.29 -4.76
C ASP A 32 7.30 -5.33 -4.30
N LEU A 33 7.67 -4.11 -3.98
CA LEU A 33 6.70 -3.07 -3.67
C LEU A 33 6.05 -2.58 -4.96
N VAL A 34 4.73 -2.66 -5.01
CA VAL A 34 3.93 -2.12 -6.12
C VAL A 34 3.23 -0.87 -5.60
N SER A 35 3.23 0.20 -6.37
CA SER A 35 2.51 1.41 -6.02
C SER A 35 1.94 2.06 -7.28
N GLY A 36 1.16 3.10 -7.12
CA GLY A 36 0.55 3.80 -8.22
C GLY A 36 0.38 5.27 -7.93
N GLN A 37 0.00 6.01 -8.96
CA GLN A 37 -0.10 7.46 -8.91
C GLN A 37 -1.08 7.94 -7.83
N SER A 38 -2.22 7.26 -7.67
CA SER A 38 -3.23 7.66 -6.69
C SER A 38 -2.70 7.56 -5.26
N VAL A 39 -2.06 6.43 -4.92
CA VAL A 39 -1.49 6.25 -3.59
C VAL A 39 -0.35 7.22 -3.34
N LEU A 40 0.54 7.41 -4.30
CA LEU A 40 1.67 8.34 -4.12
C LEU A 40 1.19 9.78 -3.92
N ARG A 41 0.13 10.18 -4.61
CA ARG A 41 -0.50 11.49 -4.45
C ARG A 41 -1.12 11.64 -3.06
N GLU A 42 -1.91 10.67 -2.63
CA GLU A 42 -2.51 10.65 -1.30
C GLU A 42 -1.45 10.61 -0.19
N PHE A 43 -0.39 9.85 -0.41
CA PHE A 43 0.73 9.74 0.52
C PHE A 43 1.43 11.10 0.70
N THR A 44 1.72 11.79 -0.40
CA THR A 44 2.31 13.15 -0.36
C THR A 44 1.43 14.09 0.46
N LYS A 45 0.13 14.09 0.16
CA LYS A 45 -0.83 14.94 0.86
C LYS A 45 -0.88 14.63 2.35
N ALA A 46 -0.93 13.35 2.71
CA ALA A 46 -1.01 12.92 4.11
C ALA A 46 0.27 13.28 4.90
N LEU A 47 1.44 13.15 4.28
CA LEU A 47 2.70 13.54 4.94
C LEU A 47 2.71 15.03 5.26
N ARG A 48 2.18 15.87 4.38
CA ARG A 48 2.14 17.32 4.59
C ARG A 48 1.03 17.75 5.54
N GLU A 49 -0.16 17.20 5.39
CA GLU A 49 -1.36 17.67 6.11
C GLU A 49 -1.59 16.96 7.44
N LYS A 50 -1.32 15.67 7.53
CA LYS A 50 -1.56 14.87 8.73
C LYS A 50 -0.33 14.73 9.60
N VAL A 51 0.79 14.39 8.99
CA VAL A 51 2.07 14.25 9.70
C VAL A 51 2.73 15.61 9.89
N LYS A 52 2.36 16.58 9.04
CA LYS A 52 2.83 17.97 9.08
C LYS A 52 4.32 18.10 8.85
N LEU A 53 4.84 17.30 7.92
CA LEU A 53 6.23 17.41 7.51
C LEU A 53 6.42 18.59 6.56
N PRO A 54 7.60 19.24 6.58
CA PRO A 54 7.95 20.25 5.58
C PRO A 54 7.87 19.67 4.16
N ALA A 55 7.58 20.52 3.18
CA ALA A 55 7.46 20.09 1.78
C ALA A 55 8.72 19.36 1.28
N ALA A 56 9.91 19.87 1.63
CA ALA A 56 11.16 19.24 1.21
C ALA A 56 11.32 17.82 1.78
N ARG A 57 10.98 17.63 3.05
CA ARG A 57 11.07 16.31 3.70
C ARG A 57 10.05 15.34 3.12
N SER A 58 8.83 15.82 2.88
CA SER A 58 7.79 15.01 2.24
C SER A 58 8.22 14.54 0.85
N ALA A 59 8.81 15.44 0.07
CA ALA A 59 9.32 15.11 -1.27
C ALA A 59 10.41 14.04 -1.21
N GLU A 60 11.34 14.15 -0.26
CA GLU A 60 12.40 13.15 -0.09
C GLU A 60 11.83 11.75 0.18
N ILE A 61 10.83 11.67 1.06
CA ILE A 61 10.21 10.39 1.42
C ILE A 61 9.45 9.80 0.23
N VAL A 62 8.68 10.64 -0.48
CA VAL A 62 7.92 10.19 -1.65
C VAL A 62 8.86 9.74 -2.76
N ASP A 63 9.93 10.48 -3.00
CA ASP A 63 10.94 10.11 -4.00
C ASP A 63 11.61 8.78 -3.66
N PHE A 64 11.90 8.55 -2.39
CA PHE A 64 12.46 7.27 -1.94
C PHE A 64 11.50 6.11 -2.24
N VAL A 65 10.24 6.24 -1.83
CA VAL A 65 9.23 5.18 -2.07
C VAL A 65 9.02 4.97 -3.57
N SER A 66 8.89 6.06 -4.33
CA SER A 66 8.70 5.99 -5.78
C SER A 66 9.86 5.29 -6.48
N GLY A 67 11.08 5.56 -6.03
CA GLY A 67 12.29 4.95 -6.61
C GLY A 67 12.41 3.46 -6.31
N GLU A 68 11.90 3.02 -5.16
CA GLU A 68 11.95 1.61 -4.76
C GLU A 68 10.78 0.79 -5.31
N ALA A 69 9.67 1.45 -5.64
CA ALA A 69 8.46 0.77 -6.06
C ALA A 69 8.42 0.52 -7.57
N THR A 70 7.77 -0.56 -7.96
CA THR A 70 7.28 -0.71 -9.32
C THR A 70 6.02 0.15 -9.43
N GLN A 71 6.09 1.22 -10.20
CA GLN A 71 4.97 2.13 -10.38
C GLN A 71 4.06 1.67 -11.51
N VAL A 72 2.78 1.62 -11.22
CA VAL A 72 1.77 1.18 -12.18
C VAL A 72 1.28 2.37 -12.98
N ILE A 73 1.19 2.19 -14.30
CA ILE A 73 0.58 3.15 -15.22
C ILE A 73 -0.81 2.64 -15.56
N GLY A 74 -1.83 3.41 -15.24
CA GLY A 74 -3.21 3.04 -15.49
C GLY A 74 -3.81 2.17 -14.39
N THR A 75 -5.03 1.74 -14.59
CA THR A 75 -5.78 0.93 -13.63
C THR A 75 -6.54 -0.18 -14.33
N ALA A 76 -6.82 -1.26 -13.59
CA ALA A 76 -7.76 -2.30 -14.01
C ALA A 76 -9.03 -2.18 -13.15
N GLU A 77 -10.20 -2.26 -13.79
CA GLU A 77 -11.47 -2.15 -13.06
C GLU A 77 -11.67 -3.35 -12.12
N PRO A 78 -11.91 -3.13 -10.82
CA PRO A 78 -12.27 -4.24 -9.94
C PRO A 78 -13.69 -4.70 -10.22
N ALA A 79 -13.84 -5.98 -10.54
CA ALA A 79 -15.16 -6.56 -10.78
C ALA A 79 -15.93 -6.65 -9.46
N ASP A 80 -17.21 -6.26 -9.50
CA ASP A 80 -18.16 -6.40 -8.37
C ASP A 80 -17.76 -5.73 -7.06
N ALA A 81 -16.74 -4.87 -7.08
CA ALA A 81 -16.33 -4.17 -5.88
C ALA A 81 -17.30 -3.04 -5.56
N LYS A 82 -18.02 -3.16 -4.45
CA LYS A 82 -18.92 -2.12 -3.95
C LYS A 82 -18.15 -1.21 -3.01
N VAL A 83 -17.22 -0.47 -3.58
CA VAL A 83 -16.38 0.46 -2.83
C VAL A 83 -16.55 1.86 -3.40
N ASP A 84 -16.13 2.85 -2.63
CA ASP A 84 -16.23 4.20 -3.15
C ASP A 84 -15.22 4.38 -4.31
N PRO A 85 -15.43 5.41 -5.17
CA PRO A 85 -14.61 5.58 -6.38
C PRO A 85 -13.11 5.75 -6.11
N ASP A 86 -12.72 6.37 -5.00
CA ASP A 86 -11.31 6.55 -4.67
C ASP A 86 -10.65 5.20 -4.31
N ASP A 87 -11.35 4.38 -3.52
CA ASP A 87 -10.88 3.04 -3.18
C ASP A 87 -10.82 2.14 -4.42
N ALA A 88 -11.81 2.25 -5.29
CA ALA A 88 -11.83 1.49 -6.54
C ALA A 88 -10.62 1.81 -7.42
N ARG A 89 -10.22 3.09 -7.46
CA ARG A 89 -9.05 3.52 -8.23
C ARG A 89 -7.77 2.90 -7.68
N VAL A 90 -7.61 2.92 -6.36
CA VAL A 90 -6.43 2.36 -5.69
C VAL A 90 -6.36 0.84 -5.89
N LEU A 91 -7.48 0.14 -5.71
CA LEU A 91 -7.55 -1.30 -5.99
C LEU A 91 -7.24 -1.59 -7.46
N GLY A 92 -7.72 -0.75 -8.37
CA GLY A 92 -7.44 -0.86 -9.80
C GLY A 92 -5.96 -0.74 -10.12
N GLU A 93 -5.24 0.13 -9.44
CA GLU A 93 -3.79 0.23 -9.59
C GLU A 93 -3.09 -1.04 -9.12
N ALA A 94 -3.51 -1.58 -7.99
CA ALA A 94 -2.94 -2.83 -7.48
C ALA A 94 -3.18 -3.99 -8.44
N LEU A 95 -4.37 -4.09 -9.01
CA LEU A 95 -4.69 -5.11 -10.00
C LEU A 95 -3.88 -4.95 -11.29
N ALA A 96 -3.76 -3.72 -11.79
CA ALA A 96 -2.97 -3.45 -12.99
C ALA A 96 -1.49 -3.76 -12.79
N GLY A 97 -0.99 -3.62 -11.57
CA GLY A 97 0.38 -3.95 -11.20
C GLY A 97 0.59 -5.43 -10.85
N HIS A 98 -0.44 -6.26 -10.99
CA HIS A 98 -0.38 -7.68 -10.67
C HIS A 98 0.05 -7.96 -9.23
N ALA A 99 -0.40 -7.12 -8.29
CA ALA A 99 -0.14 -7.35 -6.89
C ALA A 99 -0.85 -8.62 -6.41
N GLU A 100 -0.19 -9.36 -5.56
CA GLU A 100 -0.77 -10.56 -4.94
C GLU A 100 -1.48 -10.21 -3.64
N LEU A 101 -0.96 -9.22 -2.93
CA LEU A 101 -1.51 -8.74 -1.65
C LEU A 101 -1.71 -7.24 -1.69
N PHE A 102 -2.81 -6.81 -1.09
CA PHE A 102 -3.12 -5.40 -0.84
C PHE A 102 -3.21 -5.23 0.68
N VAL A 103 -2.28 -4.47 1.26
CA VAL A 103 -2.19 -4.29 2.71
C VAL A 103 -2.83 -2.97 3.09
N THR A 104 -3.82 -2.99 3.95
CA THR A 104 -4.57 -1.80 4.36
C THR A 104 -5.03 -1.89 5.81
N GLY A 105 -5.21 -0.74 6.44
CA GLY A 105 -5.89 -0.64 7.73
C GLY A 105 -7.36 -0.29 7.63
N ASP A 106 -7.88 -0.09 6.42
CA ASP A 106 -9.29 0.29 6.20
C ASP A 106 -10.22 -0.90 6.37
N THR A 107 -11.08 -0.83 7.38
CA THR A 107 -11.99 -1.93 7.71
C THR A 107 -12.98 -2.25 6.60
N ALA A 108 -13.43 -1.25 5.85
CA ALA A 108 -14.35 -1.47 4.72
C ALA A 108 -13.68 -2.28 3.62
N LEU A 109 -12.42 -2.00 3.31
CA LEU A 109 -11.65 -2.77 2.33
C LEU A 109 -11.34 -4.17 2.84
N LEU A 110 -10.99 -4.30 4.11
CA LEU A 110 -10.69 -5.60 4.72
C LEU A 110 -11.88 -6.56 4.65
N LYS A 111 -13.10 -6.04 4.73
CA LYS A 111 -14.31 -6.86 4.62
C LYS A 111 -14.47 -7.51 3.26
N LEU A 112 -13.87 -6.97 2.22
CA LEU A 112 -13.92 -7.56 0.88
C LEU A 112 -13.13 -8.87 0.80
N ALA A 113 -12.11 -9.02 1.61
CA ALA A 113 -11.21 -10.17 1.67
C ALA A 113 -10.43 -10.44 0.39
N THR A 114 -11.10 -10.52 -0.75
CA THR A 114 -10.46 -10.68 -2.07
C THR A 114 -11.21 -9.86 -3.11
N VAL A 115 -10.48 -9.37 -4.11
CA VAL A 115 -11.07 -8.67 -5.27
C VAL A 115 -10.28 -9.13 -6.50
N ASN A 116 -10.93 -9.84 -7.43
CA ASN A 116 -10.30 -10.34 -8.66
C ASN A 116 -8.99 -11.10 -8.40
N GLY A 117 -8.95 -11.91 -7.34
CA GLY A 117 -7.76 -12.67 -6.97
C GLY A 117 -6.76 -11.91 -6.10
N LEU A 118 -6.90 -10.61 -5.96
CA LEU A 118 -6.07 -9.79 -5.07
C LEU A 118 -6.56 -10.01 -3.62
N ARG A 119 -5.67 -10.46 -2.76
CA ARG A 119 -6.01 -10.66 -1.34
C ARG A 119 -5.82 -9.36 -0.58
N ILE A 120 -6.83 -8.98 0.20
CA ILE A 120 -6.80 -7.78 1.03
C ILE A 120 -6.55 -8.20 2.47
N VAL A 121 -5.47 -7.72 3.05
CA VAL A 121 -5.05 -8.10 4.41
C VAL A 121 -4.66 -6.87 5.22
N SER A 122 -4.77 -7.00 6.54
CA SER A 122 -4.27 -6.00 7.46
C SER A 122 -2.74 -6.13 7.61
N PRO A 123 -2.07 -5.10 8.14
CA PRO A 123 -0.65 -5.22 8.46
C PRO A 123 -0.35 -6.42 9.35
N ARG A 124 -1.20 -6.68 10.34
CA ARG A 124 -1.05 -7.82 11.24
C ARG A 124 -1.17 -9.15 10.51
N GLN A 125 -2.18 -9.29 9.67
CA GLN A 125 -2.38 -10.51 8.88
C GLN A 125 -1.20 -10.75 7.93
N PHE A 126 -0.68 -9.69 7.33
CA PHE A 126 0.49 -9.78 6.46
C PHE A 126 1.71 -10.26 7.24
N TRP A 127 1.95 -9.68 8.41
CA TRP A 127 3.04 -10.08 9.31
C TRP A 127 2.93 -11.57 9.65
N GLU A 128 1.74 -12.02 10.04
CA GLU A 128 1.48 -13.41 10.37
C GLU A 128 1.72 -14.35 9.17
N THR A 129 1.29 -13.93 7.99
CA THR A 129 1.51 -14.68 6.75
C THR A 129 3.01 -14.86 6.47
N LEU A 130 3.79 -13.80 6.62
CA LEU A 130 5.25 -13.87 6.41
C LEU A 130 5.91 -14.80 7.41
N HIS A 131 5.53 -14.74 8.68
CA HIS A 131 6.11 -15.57 9.73
C HIS A 131 5.69 -17.06 9.61
N ALA A 132 4.49 -17.32 9.13
CA ALA A 132 4.05 -18.69 8.86
C ALA A 132 4.89 -19.36 7.77
N ARG A 133 5.38 -18.58 6.78
CA ARG A 133 6.22 -19.09 5.70
C ARG A 133 7.64 -19.43 6.14
N GLU A 134 8.11 -18.82 7.24
CA GLU A 134 9.45 -19.04 7.77
C GLU A 134 9.57 -20.37 8.53
N LYS A 135 8.44 -20.97 8.83
CA LYS A 135 8.40 -22.26 9.50
C LYS A 135 8.27 -23.36 8.46
#